data_0f370d46b31269cc36bc1fd2e93c3eb9
#
_entry.id   0f370d46b31269cc36bc1fd2e93c3eb9
#
_cell.length_a   1.000
_cell.length_b   1.000
_cell.length_c   1.000
_cell.angle_alpha   90.00
_cell.angle_beta   90.00
_cell.angle_gamma   90.00
#
_symmetry.space_group_name_H-M   'P 1'
#
loop_
_entity.id
_entity.type
_entity.pdbx_description
1 polymer ?
#
loop_
_entity_poly.entity_id
_entity_poly.type
_entity_poly.pdbx_seq_one_letter_code
_entity_poly.pdbx_strand_id
1 'polypeptide(L)'
;SATVEGVTLADMLPDLADVPESLFDEVVWDVFNSWTRERGITLYPAQEEASLALLTGENVILATPTGSGKSMVANAAHFIALARGQRSFYTAPIKALVSEKFFALCEIFGPENVGMMTGDATVNAHAPIIAATAEIVANIALREGERAAIDQVVMDEFHYYSEPDRGC
;
A
#
# COMPACT_ATOMS: atom_id res chain seq x y z
N SER A 1 5.25 -27.88 0.73
CA SER A 1 5.30 -26.92 1.82
C SER A 1 3.90 -26.40 2.05
N ALA A 2 3.38 -26.64 3.22
CA ALA A 2 2.08 -26.12 3.59
C ALA A 2 2.17 -24.59 3.60
N THR A 3 1.54 -23.97 2.61
CA THR A 3 1.14 -22.58 2.76
C THR A 3 0.26 -22.56 4.00
N VAL A 4 0.67 -21.85 5.01
CA VAL A 4 -0.18 -21.67 6.19
C VAL A 4 -1.34 -20.81 5.71
N GLU A 5 -2.44 -21.47 5.37
CA GLU A 5 -3.66 -20.77 4.97
C GLU A 5 -4.03 -19.81 6.10
N GLY A 6 -4.29 -18.57 5.75
CA GLY A 6 -4.74 -17.56 6.68
C GLY A 6 -3.65 -16.67 7.28
N VAL A 7 -2.37 -16.89 6.98
CA VAL A 7 -1.32 -15.98 7.43
C VAL A 7 -1.16 -14.85 6.43
N THR A 8 -1.37 -13.62 6.90
CA THR A 8 -1.22 -12.43 6.08
C THR A 8 0.18 -11.85 6.21
N LEU A 9 0.53 -10.93 5.33
CA LEU A 9 1.81 -10.22 5.42
C LEU A 9 1.92 -9.48 6.77
N ALA A 10 0.82 -8.90 7.24
CA ALA A 10 0.81 -8.23 8.55
C ALA A 10 1.13 -9.19 9.70
N ASP A 11 0.62 -10.42 9.62
CA ASP A 11 0.86 -11.44 10.64
C ASP A 11 2.33 -11.88 10.72
N MET A 12 3.09 -11.66 9.66
CA MET A 12 4.50 -12.01 9.61
C MET A 12 5.41 -11.00 10.30
N LEU A 13 4.87 -9.81 10.62
CA LEU A 13 5.66 -8.81 11.36
C LEU A 13 5.90 -9.27 12.79
N PRO A 14 7.17 -9.27 13.25
CA PRO A 14 7.46 -9.49 14.66
C PRO A 14 7.01 -8.29 15.49
N ASP A 15 7.07 -8.42 16.81
CA ASP A 15 6.87 -7.27 17.68
C ASP A 15 8.08 -6.34 17.54
N LEU A 16 7.87 -5.23 16.84
CA LEU A 16 8.94 -4.29 16.51
C LEU A 16 9.43 -3.49 17.72
N ALA A 17 8.70 -3.52 18.84
CA ALA A 17 9.17 -2.91 20.09
C ALA A 17 10.45 -3.58 20.61
N ASP A 18 10.63 -4.87 20.28
CA ASP A 18 11.81 -5.63 20.70
C ASP A 18 12.96 -5.56 19.70
N VAL A 19 12.76 -4.88 18.57
CA VAL A 19 13.78 -4.77 17.52
C VAL A 19 14.54 -3.46 17.70
N PRO A 20 15.90 -3.50 17.77
CA PRO A 20 16.67 -2.26 17.80
C PRO A 20 16.39 -1.40 16.59
N GLU A 21 16.29 -0.09 16.78
CA GLU A 21 15.99 0.86 15.72
C GLU A 21 16.95 0.72 14.53
N SER A 22 18.21 0.43 14.80
CA SER A 22 19.23 0.24 13.76
C SER A 22 18.97 -0.97 12.86
N LEU A 23 18.14 -1.92 13.30
CA LEU A 23 17.81 -3.12 12.52
C LEU A 23 16.39 -3.10 11.96
N PHE A 24 15.65 -2.03 12.19
CA PHE A 24 14.25 -1.94 11.80
C PHE A 24 14.05 -2.18 10.31
N ASP A 25 14.75 -1.42 9.47
CA ASP A 25 14.60 -1.52 8.03
C ASP A 25 14.98 -2.90 7.50
N GLU A 26 16.03 -3.47 8.04
CA GLU A 26 16.48 -4.82 7.68
C GLU A 26 15.42 -5.87 8.00
N VAL A 27 14.84 -5.79 9.19
CA VAL A 27 13.80 -6.74 9.61
C VAL A 27 12.57 -6.61 8.73
N VAL A 28 12.11 -5.39 8.48
CA VAL A 28 10.94 -5.15 7.62
C VAL A 28 11.18 -5.68 6.21
N TRP A 29 12.36 -5.43 5.65
CA TRP A 29 12.72 -5.91 4.32
C TRP A 29 12.77 -7.43 4.25
N ASP A 30 13.37 -8.06 5.25
CA ASP A 30 13.48 -9.51 5.30
C ASP A 30 12.10 -10.18 5.38
N VAL A 31 11.18 -9.60 6.15
CA VAL A 31 9.81 -10.10 6.23
C VAL A 31 9.10 -9.99 4.88
N PHE A 32 9.22 -8.85 4.23
CA PHE A 32 8.59 -8.65 2.91
C PHE A 32 9.16 -9.63 1.88
N ASN A 33 10.46 -9.80 1.85
CA ASN A 33 11.11 -10.76 0.95
C ASN A 33 10.68 -12.20 1.22
N SER A 34 10.53 -12.58 2.49
CA SER A 34 10.04 -13.91 2.85
C SER A 34 8.62 -14.12 2.34
N TRP A 35 7.78 -13.11 2.47
CA TRP A 35 6.41 -13.18 1.99
C TRP A 35 6.35 -13.34 0.46
N THR A 36 7.14 -12.55 -0.29
CA THR A 36 7.19 -12.69 -1.76
C THR A 36 7.69 -14.06 -2.17
N ARG A 37 8.70 -14.55 -1.49
CA ARG A 37 9.31 -15.84 -1.78
C ARG A 37 8.35 -16.99 -1.55
N GLU A 38 7.59 -16.96 -0.46
CA GLU A 38 6.58 -17.97 -0.15
C GLU A 38 5.48 -18.02 -1.20
N ARG A 39 5.20 -16.89 -1.85
CA ARG A 39 4.20 -16.79 -2.91
C ARG A 39 4.75 -17.07 -4.30
N GLY A 40 6.03 -17.42 -4.40
CA GLY A 40 6.67 -17.68 -5.68
C GLY A 40 6.87 -16.43 -6.53
N ILE A 41 6.89 -15.28 -5.90
CA ILE A 41 7.06 -14.00 -6.58
C ILE A 41 8.53 -13.62 -6.56
N THR A 42 9.08 -13.32 -7.73
CA THR A 42 10.44 -12.79 -7.85
C THR A 42 10.34 -11.32 -8.21
N LEU A 43 10.94 -10.47 -7.38
CA LEU A 43 10.99 -9.05 -7.65
C LEU A 43 12.00 -8.76 -8.76
N TYR A 44 11.61 -7.97 -9.74
CA TYR A 44 12.53 -7.45 -10.72
C TYR A 44 13.46 -6.42 -10.06
N PRO A 45 14.67 -6.21 -10.60
CA PRO A 45 15.60 -5.24 -9.99
C PRO A 45 15.01 -3.86 -9.77
N ALA A 46 14.19 -3.36 -10.70
CA ALA A 46 13.54 -2.06 -10.54
C ALA A 46 12.54 -2.04 -9.38
N GLN A 47 11.82 -3.13 -9.16
CA GLN A 47 10.90 -3.25 -8.03
C GLN A 47 11.63 -3.31 -6.70
N GLU A 48 12.70 -4.07 -6.64
CA GLU A 48 13.54 -4.18 -5.46
C GLU A 48 14.15 -2.83 -5.11
N GLU A 49 14.71 -2.14 -6.09
CA GLU A 49 15.30 -0.82 -5.90
C GLU A 49 14.27 0.20 -5.40
N ALA A 50 13.08 0.22 -6.01
CA ALA A 50 11.99 1.11 -5.59
C ALA A 50 11.55 0.82 -4.16
N SER A 51 11.42 -0.46 -3.81
CA SER A 51 11.00 -0.86 -2.46
C SER A 51 12.05 -0.50 -1.41
N LEU A 52 13.32 -0.68 -1.72
CA LEU A 52 14.42 -0.27 -0.83
C LEU A 52 14.48 1.24 -0.66
N ALA A 53 14.22 1.99 -1.72
CA ALA A 53 14.16 3.45 -1.65
C ALA A 53 13.03 3.91 -0.71
N LEU A 54 11.88 3.25 -0.74
CA LEU A 54 10.79 3.53 0.19
C LEU A 54 11.18 3.30 1.65
N LEU A 55 11.98 2.27 1.92
CA LEU A 55 12.49 2.02 3.27
C LEU A 55 13.36 3.15 3.78
N THR A 56 14.12 3.80 2.91
CA THR A 56 14.96 4.93 3.29
C THR A 56 14.21 6.24 3.35
N GLY A 57 12.90 6.23 3.14
CA GLY A 57 12.05 7.41 3.23
C GLY A 57 11.97 8.24 1.97
N GLU A 58 12.48 7.74 0.85
CA GLU A 58 12.41 8.46 -0.41
C GLU A 58 11.03 8.36 -1.05
N ASN A 59 10.63 9.39 -1.75
CA ASN A 59 9.44 9.37 -2.59
C ASN A 59 9.75 8.61 -3.86
N VAL A 60 8.91 7.66 -4.22
CA VAL A 60 9.13 6.81 -5.38
C VAL A 60 8.02 7.05 -6.40
N ILE A 61 8.42 7.31 -7.64
CA ILE A 61 7.51 7.36 -8.78
C ILE A 61 7.82 6.17 -9.66
N LEU A 62 6.84 5.30 -9.84
CA LEU A 62 7.01 4.11 -10.64
C LEU A 62 6.18 4.24 -11.91
N ALA A 63 6.86 4.29 -13.05
CA ALA A 63 6.23 4.46 -14.35
C ALA A 63 6.44 3.22 -15.21
N THR A 64 5.82 2.10 -14.83
CA THR A 64 5.86 0.89 -15.65
C THR A 64 4.53 0.69 -16.34
N PRO A 65 4.53 0.19 -17.58
CA PRO A 65 3.27 -0.01 -18.31
C PRO A 65 2.46 -1.21 -17.83
N THR A 66 3.02 -2.08 -17.01
CA THR A 66 2.33 -3.29 -16.55
C THR A 66 1.89 -3.17 -15.10
N GLY A 67 0.63 -3.52 -14.84
CA GLY A 67 0.05 -3.38 -13.52
C GLY A 67 0.69 -4.23 -12.42
N SER A 68 1.15 -5.45 -12.75
CA SER A 68 1.65 -6.38 -11.75
C SER A 68 2.91 -5.87 -11.02
N GLY A 69 3.81 -5.20 -11.75
CA GLY A 69 5.03 -4.66 -11.15
C GLY A 69 4.74 -3.56 -10.14
N LYS A 70 3.79 -2.71 -10.45
CA LYS A 70 3.38 -1.61 -9.57
C LYS A 70 2.70 -2.11 -8.31
N SER A 71 1.91 -3.18 -8.43
CA SER A 71 1.21 -3.75 -7.28
C SER A 71 2.17 -4.24 -6.20
N MET A 72 3.30 -4.84 -6.59
CA MET A 72 4.28 -5.29 -5.62
C MET A 72 4.95 -4.14 -4.88
N VAL A 73 5.32 -3.08 -5.59
CA VAL A 73 5.91 -1.88 -4.97
C VAL A 73 4.87 -1.20 -4.08
N ALA A 74 3.62 -1.12 -4.50
CA ALA A 74 2.54 -0.59 -3.69
C ALA A 74 2.36 -1.40 -2.40
N ASN A 75 2.39 -2.73 -2.50
CA ASN A 75 2.30 -3.59 -1.33
C ASN A 75 3.47 -3.35 -0.38
N ALA A 76 4.68 -3.19 -0.90
CA ALA A 76 5.84 -2.84 -0.08
C ALA A 76 5.63 -1.50 0.63
N ALA A 77 5.12 -0.51 -0.07
CA ALA A 77 4.85 0.82 0.50
C ALA A 77 3.85 0.74 1.66
N HIS A 78 2.74 0.04 1.47
CA HIS A 78 1.75 -0.14 2.54
C HIS A 78 2.31 -0.92 3.72
N PHE A 79 3.11 -1.95 3.43
CA PHE A 79 3.72 -2.76 4.49
C PHE A 79 4.71 -1.96 5.33
N ILE A 80 5.55 -1.15 4.70
CA ILE A 80 6.51 -0.30 5.39
C ILE A 80 5.77 0.71 6.28
N ALA A 81 4.72 1.34 5.75
CA ALA A 81 3.90 2.26 6.53
C ALA A 81 3.25 1.57 7.72
N LEU A 82 2.69 0.39 7.51
CA LEU A 82 2.09 -0.40 8.59
C LEU A 82 3.12 -0.70 9.69
N ALA A 83 4.32 -1.13 9.30
CA ALA A 83 5.40 -1.44 10.23
C ALA A 83 5.82 -0.22 11.05
N ARG A 84 5.75 0.97 10.46
CA ARG A 84 6.11 2.23 11.13
C ARG A 84 4.97 2.82 11.96
N GLY A 85 3.82 2.17 12.00
CA GLY A 85 2.64 2.72 12.68
C GLY A 85 2.05 3.91 11.97
N GLN A 86 2.28 4.03 10.68
CA GLN A 86 1.80 5.12 9.85
C GLN A 86 0.53 4.72 9.10
N ARG A 87 -0.22 5.71 8.66
CA ARG A 87 -1.45 5.50 7.92
C ARG A 87 -1.23 5.69 6.43
N SER A 88 -1.54 4.64 5.67
CA SER A 88 -1.31 4.60 4.23
C SER A 88 -2.63 4.55 3.48
N PHE A 89 -2.76 5.40 2.46
CA PHE A 89 -3.93 5.42 1.59
C PHE A 89 -3.57 4.92 0.19
N TYR A 90 -4.41 4.07 -0.33
CA TYR A 90 -4.43 3.77 -1.76
C TYR A 90 -5.55 4.60 -2.39
N THR A 91 -5.28 5.21 -3.52
CA THR A 91 -6.31 5.97 -4.22
C THR A 91 -6.35 5.64 -5.71
N ALA A 92 -7.55 5.69 -6.26
CA ALA A 92 -7.82 5.48 -7.66
C ALA A 92 -8.93 6.43 -8.10
N PRO A 93 -9.07 6.70 -9.41
CA PRO A 93 -10.04 7.69 -9.88
C PRO A 93 -11.50 7.22 -9.82
N ILE A 94 -11.75 5.92 -9.81
CA ILE A 94 -13.12 5.39 -9.83
C ILE A 94 -13.36 4.38 -8.70
N LYS A 95 -14.61 4.34 -8.22
CA LYS A 95 -15.01 3.48 -7.11
C LYS A 95 -14.77 1.99 -7.36
N ALA A 96 -14.97 1.55 -8.60
CA ALA A 96 -14.80 0.14 -8.94
C ALA A 96 -13.36 -0.34 -8.67
N LEU A 97 -12.38 0.49 -9.00
CA LEU A 97 -10.97 0.18 -8.74
C LEU A 97 -10.65 0.20 -7.24
N VAL A 98 -11.25 1.14 -6.51
CA VAL A 98 -11.09 1.24 -5.06
C VAL A 98 -11.62 -0.02 -4.39
N SER A 99 -12.82 -0.46 -4.76
CA SER A 99 -13.44 -1.67 -4.20
C SER A 99 -12.63 -2.92 -4.51
N GLU A 100 -12.18 -3.05 -5.75
CA GLU A 100 -11.35 -4.18 -6.17
C GLU A 100 -10.05 -4.22 -5.35
N LYS A 101 -9.40 -3.08 -5.19
CA LYS A 101 -8.16 -2.99 -4.44
C LYS A 101 -8.37 -3.23 -2.94
N PHE A 102 -9.50 -2.79 -2.42
CA PHE A 102 -9.85 -3.06 -1.03
C PHE A 102 -9.85 -4.57 -0.75
N PHE A 103 -10.51 -5.34 -1.58
CA PHE A 103 -10.54 -6.80 -1.40
C PHE A 103 -9.16 -7.42 -1.56
N ALA A 104 -8.37 -6.96 -2.52
CA ALA A 104 -7.01 -7.45 -2.71
C ALA A 104 -6.12 -7.15 -1.49
N LEU A 105 -6.24 -5.95 -0.94
CA LEU A 105 -5.48 -5.57 0.25
C LEU A 105 -5.91 -6.36 1.48
N CYS A 106 -7.20 -6.67 1.61
CA CYS A 106 -7.69 -7.51 2.71
C CYS A 106 -7.06 -8.90 2.68
N GLU A 107 -6.85 -9.47 1.51
CA GLU A 107 -6.20 -10.77 1.38
C GLU A 107 -4.73 -10.72 1.80
N ILE A 108 -4.05 -9.61 1.51
CA ILE A 108 -2.62 -9.47 1.79
C ILE A 108 -2.37 -9.10 3.24
N PHE A 109 -3.13 -8.16 3.78
CA PHE A 109 -2.87 -7.54 5.09
C PHE A 109 -3.86 -7.94 6.18
N GLY A 110 -4.93 -8.64 5.84
CA GLY A 110 -6.00 -8.96 6.76
C GLY A 110 -7.07 -7.87 6.82
N PRO A 111 -8.35 -8.23 6.89
CA PRO A 111 -9.44 -7.25 6.89
C PRO A 111 -9.43 -6.30 8.10
N GLU A 112 -8.83 -6.71 9.20
CA GLU A 112 -8.68 -5.86 10.38
C GLU A 112 -7.75 -4.67 10.15
N ASN A 113 -6.86 -4.76 9.15
CA ASN A 113 -5.88 -3.72 8.86
C ASN A 113 -6.26 -2.85 7.67
N VAL A 114 -7.38 -3.15 7.01
CA VAL A 114 -7.75 -2.48 5.77
C VAL A 114 -9.14 -1.91 5.84
N GLY A 115 -9.28 -0.67 5.39
CA GLY A 115 -10.57 0.00 5.28
C GLY A 115 -10.82 0.50 3.87
N MET A 116 -12.03 0.98 3.64
CA MET A 116 -12.44 1.57 2.38
C MET A 116 -13.29 2.81 2.64
N MET A 117 -13.06 3.84 1.86
CA MET A 117 -13.85 5.07 1.93
C MET A 117 -14.19 5.56 0.52
N THR A 118 -15.44 5.51 0.20
CA THR A 118 -15.99 6.08 -1.04
C THR A 118 -17.14 7.00 -0.69
N GLY A 119 -17.72 7.67 -1.69
CA GLY A 119 -18.90 8.51 -1.43
C GLY A 119 -20.11 7.74 -0.90
N ASP A 120 -20.19 6.44 -1.20
CA ASP A 120 -21.35 5.62 -0.85
C ASP A 120 -21.12 4.71 0.36
N ALA A 121 -19.87 4.42 0.70
CA ALA A 121 -19.57 3.41 1.70
C ALA A 121 -18.33 3.74 2.49
N THR A 122 -18.37 3.41 3.78
CA THR A 122 -17.21 3.50 4.66
C THR A 122 -17.10 2.19 5.42
N VAL A 123 -15.95 1.54 5.31
CA VAL A 123 -15.66 0.29 5.98
C VAL A 123 -14.36 0.48 6.75
N ASN A 124 -14.38 0.19 8.04
CA ASN A 124 -13.18 0.24 8.90
C ASN A 124 -12.36 1.54 8.71
N ALA A 125 -12.98 2.69 8.96
CA ALA A 125 -12.41 4.00 8.68
C ALA A 125 -11.12 4.32 9.45
N HIS A 126 -10.85 3.60 10.53
CA HIS A 126 -9.65 3.83 11.36
C HIS A 126 -8.51 2.85 11.07
N ALA A 127 -8.67 2.01 10.06
CA ALA A 127 -7.64 1.06 9.67
C ALA A 127 -6.36 1.77 9.22
N PRO A 128 -5.20 1.14 9.40
CA PRO A 128 -3.93 1.73 8.96
C PRO A 128 -3.78 1.81 7.45
N ILE A 129 -4.47 0.96 6.70
CA ILE A 129 -4.43 0.99 5.23
C ILE A 129 -5.85 1.25 4.73
N ILE A 130 -6.03 2.31 3.98
CA ILE A 130 -7.35 2.72 3.48
C ILE A 130 -7.34 2.81 1.96
N ALA A 131 -8.26 2.12 1.32
CA ALA A 131 -8.54 2.30 -0.11
C ALA A 131 -9.65 3.34 -0.24
N ALA A 132 -9.38 4.44 -0.94
CA ALA A 132 -10.32 5.55 -1.03
C ALA A 132 -10.26 6.18 -2.42
N THR A 133 -11.37 6.83 -2.82
CA THR A 133 -11.34 7.62 -4.05
C THR A 133 -10.48 8.85 -3.85
N ALA A 134 -9.94 9.37 -4.94
CA ALA A 134 -9.10 10.57 -4.89
C ALA A 134 -9.83 11.76 -4.26
N GLU A 135 -11.11 11.88 -4.53
CA GLU A 135 -11.96 12.93 -3.96
C GLU A 135 -12.01 12.86 -2.42
N ILE A 136 -12.17 11.66 -1.89
CA ILE A 136 -12.21 11.45 -0.44
C ILE A 136 -10.87 11.82 0.20
N VAL A 137 -9.76 11.38 -0.39
CA VAL A 137 -8.42 11.72 0.12
C VAL A 137 -8.21 13.24 0.12
N ALA A 138 -8.57 13.89 -0.98
CA ALA A 138 -8.47 15.35 -1.08
C ALA A 138 -9.33 16.05 -0.03
N ASN A 139 -10.54 15.57 0.20
CA ASN A 139 -11.44 16.16 1.20
C ASN A 139 -10.89 16.01 2.62
N ILE A 140 -10.30 14.87 2.95
CA ILE A 140 -9.67 14.67 4.25
C ILE A 140 -8.51 15.66 4.43
N ALA A 141 -7.66 15.77 3.42
CA ALA A 141 -6.51 16.68 3.45
C ALA A 141 -6.93 18.13 3.62
N LEU A 142 -7.99 18.56 2.91
CA LEU A 142 -8.49 19.94 2.97
C LEU A 142 -9.16 20.26 4.30
N ARG A 143 -9.95 19.32 4.84
CA ARG A 143 -10.69 19.56 6.09
C ARG A 143 -9.79 19.55 7.32
N GLU A 144 -8.84 18.64 7.35
CA GLU A 144 -8.01 18.40 8.52
C GLU A 144 -6.68 19.14 8.47
N GLY A 145 -6.26 19.57 7.28
CA GLY A 145 -5.00 20.28 7.11
C GLY A 145 -3.82 19.48 7.64
N GLU A 146 -3.01 20.10 8.48
CA GLU A 146 -1.85 19.46 9.07
C GLU A 146 -2.20 18.33 10.06
N ARG A 147 -3.47 18.27 10.49
CA ARG A 147 -3.95 17.22 11.37
C ARG A 147 -4.40 15.98 10.61
N ALA A 148 -4.37 16.03 9.28
CA ALA A 148 -4.77 14.89 8.48
C ALA A 148 -3.88 13.70 8.81
N ALA A 149 -4.52 12.59 9.21
CA ALA A 149 -3.82 11.36 9.50
C ALA A 149 -3.53 10.61 8.19
N ILE A 150 -2.79 11.26 7.30
CA ILE A 150 -2.37 10.70 6.02
C ILE A 150 -0.85 10.78 5.97
N ASP A 151 -0.20 9.67 6.21
CA ASP A 151 1.27 9.62 6.19
C ASP A 151 1.79 9.26 4.81
N GLN A 152 1.01 8.53 4.03
CA GLN A 152 1.40 8.08 2.72
C GLN A 152 0.20 7.92 1.81
N VAL A 153 0.38 8.24 0.54
CA VAL A 153 -0.63 7.99 -0.50
C VAL A 153 0.03 7.24 -1.64
N VAL A 154 -0.59 6.11 -2.00
CA VAL A 154 -0.23 5.35 -3.19
C VAL A 154 -1.28 5.64 -4.25
N MET A 155 -0.88 6.22 -5.35
CA MET A 155 -1.78 6.57 -6.44
C MET A 155 -1.72 5.50 -7.52
N ASP A 156 -2.89 4.98 -7.87
CA ASP A 156 -2.99 4.08 -9.00
C ASP A 156 -2.92 4.85 -10.31
N GLU A 157 -2.81 4.16 -11.40
CA GLU A 157 -2.57 4.72 -12.69
C GLU A 157 -3.67 5.64 -13.19
N PHE A 158 -3.35 6.93 -13.24
CA PHE A 158 -4.26 7.91 -13.81
C PHE A 158 -3.98 8.21 -15.27
N HIS A 159 -2.82 7.84 -15.76
CA HIS A 159 -2.39 8.29 -17.08
C HIS A 159 -3.27 7.79 -18.23
N TYR A 160 -3.87 6.62 -18.10
CA TYR A 160 -4.74 6.13 -19.16
C TYR A 160 -6.12 6.77 -19.14
N TYR A 161 -6.45 7.49 -18.09
CA TYR A 161 -7.68 8.28 -18.01
C TYR A 161 -7.52 9.66 -18.57
N SER A 162 -6.30 10.14 -18.70
CA SER A 162 -6.00 11.42 -19.31
C SER A 162 -5.72 11.24 -20.78
N GLU A 163 -6.60 10.55 -21.46
CA GLU A 163 -6.44 10.18 -22.84
C GLU A 163 -6.26 11.36 -23.77
N PRO A 164 -5.51 11.16 -24.86
CA PRO A 164 -5.34 12.22 -25.84
C PRO A 164 -6.65 12.79 -26.35
N ASP A 165 -7.70 12.03 -26.32
CA ASP A 165 -9.02 12.46 -26.73
C ASP A 165 -9.52 13.65 -25.96
N ARG A 166 -9.06 13.83 -24.74
CA ARG A 166 -9.44 14.99 -23.94
C ARG A 166 -8.77 16.26 -24.40
N GLY A 167 -7.68 16.15 -25.07
CA GLY A 167 -6.96 17.29 -25.60
C GLY A 167 -7.44 17.71 -26.97
N CYS A 168 -8.30 16.95 -27.54
CA CYS A 168 -8.80 17.21 -28.88
C CYS A 168 -9.97 18.12 -28.89
#